data_2ddd2179174d6012ed41fb03522ca0c2
#
_entry.id   2ddd2179174d6012ed41fb03522ca0c2
#
_cell.length_a   1.000
_cell.length_b   1.000
_cell.length_c   1.000
_cell.angle_alpha   90.00
_cell.angle_beta   90.00
_cell.angle_gamma   90.00
#
_symmetry.space_group_name_H-M   'P 1'
#
loop_
_entity.id
_entity.type
_entity.pdbx_description
1 polymer ?
#
loop_
_entity_poly.entity_id
_entity_poly.type
_entity_poly.pdbx_seq_one_letter_code
_entity_poly.pdbx_strand_id
1 'polypeptide(L)'
;MPIISASAFIDHTNENLIEIITDNIKIGHLALDHFTTRGFKHFAYCGFKDMPWSIGREQSYESILREKGHSLHCFNSSSIRTSNWDKEYPRMNKWLKSLPKPIGILCCNDDRGCDLIEVSKEAGFKVPYEIAVLGVDNDSQVCELSNPPLSSVRLDVEGAGFQAASILDKLMAGKKNQVRKIIAEPFEVISRQSTDTTAISDQIVVDAMQFIKQNGKCLIQVTDVTHAVGCSRRGLDEKFKRFLGHSVFAEIRRIRTDNIGQMLIETNLSISQIAFQLGYHDPDHIARFFRQEKNMTPQAYRKKFSTRIAALKNE
;
A
#
# COMPACT_ATOMS: atom_id res chain seq x y z
N MET A 1 35.88 10.76 -3.02
CA MET A 1 35.21 9.50 -3.42
C MET A 1 33.71 9.78 -3.50
N PRO A 2 33.00 9.38 -4.56
CA PRO A 2 31.56 9.58 -4.66
C PRO A 2 30.82 8.73 -3.60
N ILE A 3 29.76 9.29 -3.01
CA ILE A 3 28.96 8.62 -1.97
C ILE A 3 27.49 8.76 -2.32
N ILE A 4 26.76 7.64 -2.25
CA ILE A 4 25.30 7.60 -2.32
C ILE A 4 24.78 7.09 -0.98
N SER A 5 23.80 7.78 -0.40
CA SER A 5 23.23 7.42 0.87
C SER A 5 21.77 7.02 0.75
N ALA A 6 21.43 5.91 1.37
CA ALA A 6 20.05 5.49 1.62
C ALA A 6 19.61 5.74 3.07
N SER A 7 20.39 6.52 3.84
CA SER A 7 20.17 6.75 5.27
C SER A 7 19.83 8.21 5.55
N ALA A 8 18.80 8.42 6.36
CA ALA A 8 18.37 9.74 6.84
C ALA A 8 19.30 10.38 7.88
N PHE A 9 20.41 9.73 8.25
CA PHE A 9 21.31 10.17 9.31
C PHE A 9 22.55 10.92 8.83
N ILE A 10 22.58 11.34 7.57
CA ILE A 10 23.74 11.99 7.01
C ILE A 10 23.62 13.49 7.13
N ASP A 11 24.73 14.11 7.51
CA ASP A 11 24.94 15.54 7.52
C ASP A 11 24.71 16.11 6.10
N HIS A 12 23.63 16.85 5.92
CA HIS A 12 23.21 17.46 4.66
C HIS A 12 24.18 18.57 4.18
N THR A 13 25.28 18.80 4.89
CA THR A 13 26.31 19.79 4.52
C THR A 13 27.18 19.37 3.32
N ASN A 14 27.12 18.08 2.91
CA ASN A 14 27.93 17.59 1.81
C ASN A 14 27.21 17.77 0.46
N GLU A 15 27.61 18.83 -0.29
CA GLU A 15 27.07 19.15 -1.62
C GLU A 15 27.23 18.03 -2.68
N ASN A 16 28.07 17.04 -2.44
CA ASN A 16 28.30 15.91 -3.34
C ASN A 16 27.53 14.64 -2.97
N LEU A 17 26.73 14.69 -1.95
CA LEU A 17 25.89 13.57 -1.51
C LEU A 17 24.70 13.38 -2.45
N ILE A 18 24.47 12.13 -2.84
CA ILE A 18 23.24 11.70 -3.54
C ILE A 18 22.43 10.89 -2.55
N GLU A 19 21.17 11.27 -2.38
CA GLU A 19 20.26 10.62 -1.44
C GLU A 19 19.24 9.74 -2.15
N ILE A 20 18.97 8.55 -1.60
CA ILE A 20 17.80 7.75 -1.95
C ILE A 20 16.69 8.11 -0.95
N ILE A 21 15.59 8.62 -1.47
CA ILE A 21 14.42 9.04 -0.69
C ILE A 21 13.14 8.34 -1.18
N THR A 22 12.06 8.43 -0.42
CA THR A 22 10.73 7.94 -0.81
C THR A 22 9.77 9.09 -1.10
N ASP A 23 8.81 8.88 -2.01
CA ASP A 23 7.72 9.84 -2.24
C ASP A 23 6.64 9.64 -1.16
N ASN A 24 6.76 10.40 -0.07
CA ASN A 24 5.85 10.32 1.07
C ASN A 24 4.43 10.81 0.74
N ILE A 25 4.27 11.71 -0.23
CA ILE A 25 2.95 12.19 -0.68
C ILE A 25 2.21 11.04 -1.35
N LYS A 26 2.87 10.33 -2.26
CA LYS A 26 2.27 9.19 -2.94
C LYS A 26 1.97 8.01 -1.99
N ILE A 27 2.83 7.77 -0.98
CA ILE A 27 2.55 6.81 0.10
C ILE A 27 1.25 7.20 0.83
N GLY A 28 1.11 8.47 1.21
CA GLY A 28 -0.09 8.96 1.89
C GLY A 28 -1.36 8.80 1.08
N HIS A 29 -1.33 9.09 -0.23
CA HIS A 29 -2.46 8.86 -1.13
C HIS A 29 -2.82 7.37 -1.23
N LEU A 30 -1.83 6.49 -1.43
CA LEU A 30 -2.07 5.04 -1.48
C LEU A 30 -2.69 4.52 -0.18
N ALA A 31 -2.22 5.01 0.97
CA ALA A 31 -2.76 4.63 2.28
C ALA A 31 -4.21 5.12 2.45
N LEU A 32 -4.49 6.38 2.12
CA LEU A 32 -5.84 6.93 2.23
C LEU A 32 -6.82 6.19 1.31
N ASP A 33 -6.47 5.99 0.04
CA ASP A 33 -7.29 5.26 -0.92
C ASP A 33 -7.53 3.81 -0.45
N HIS A 34 -6.50 3.16 0.08
CA HIS A 34 -6.60 1.80 0.60
C HIS A 34 -7.60 1.68 1.75
N PHE A 35 -7.58 2.61 2.70
CA PHE A 35 -8.49 2.61 3.85
C PHE A 35 -9.90 3.08 3.49
N THR A 36 -10.04 4.15 2.70
CA THR A 36 -11.36 4.69 2.33
C THR A 36 -12.15 3.72 1.46
N THR A 37 -11.50 3.01 0.53
CA THR A 37 -12.14 1.95 -0.27
C THR A 37 -12.62 0.76 0.57
N ARG A 38 -12.13 0.63 1.80
CA ARG A 38 -12.58 -0.35 2.81
C ARG A 38 -13.58 0.22 3.81
N GLY A 39 -14.00 1.49 3.63
CA GLY A 39 -14.99 2.16 4.46
C GLY A 39 -14.47 2.75 5.76
N PHE A 40 -13.15 2.78 6.00
CA PHE A 40 -12.60 3.45 7.18
C PHE A 40 -12.80 4.95 7.10
N LYS A 41 -13.17 5.55 8.23
CA LYS A 41 -13.42 6.99 8.39
C LYS A 41 -12.51 7.63 9.44
N HIS A 42 -11.84 6.81 10.23
CA HIS A 42 -10.88 7.23 11.25
C HIS A 42 -9.49 6.76 10.84
N PHE A 43 -8.52 7.64 11.00
CA PHE A 43 -7.16 7.43 10.52
C PHE A 43 -6.15 7.77 11.60
N ALA A 44 -5.10 6.97 11.66
CA ALA A 44 -3.99 7.23 12.56
C ALA A 44 -2.64 6.98 11.88
N TYR A 45 -1.60 7.50 12.49
CA TYR A 45 -0.21 7.28 12.13
C TYR A 45 0.56 6.78 13.33
N CYS A 46 1.43 5.77 13.11
CA CYS A 46 2.32 5.24 14.12
C CYS A 46 3.76 5.29 13.62
N GLY A 47 4.61 6.13 14.24
CA GLY A 47 5.96 6.38 13.75
C GLY A 47 6.98 6.76 14.81
N PHE A 48 8.07 7.39 14.33
CA PHE A 48 9.18 7.86 15.13
C PHE A 48 9.35 9.37 14.99
N LYS A 49 9.51 10.07 16.12
CA LYS A 49 9.64 11.53 16.19
C LYS A 49 11.02 12.07 15.82
N ASP A 50 12.02 11.21 15.77
CA ASP A 50 13.43 11.54 15.54
C ASP A 50 13.99 10.95 14.23
N MET A 51 13.11 10.40 13.38
CA MET A 51 13.46 9.88 12.07
C MET A 51 12.90 10.78 10.96
N PRO A 52 13.72 11.49 10.19
CA PRO A 52 13.26 12.42 9.16
C PRO A 52 12.29 11.80 8.15
N TRP A 53 12.54 10.55 7.73
CA TRP A 53 11.66 9.83 6.82
C TRP A 53 10.29 9.49 7.43
N SER A 54 10.24 9.20 8.74
CA SER A 54 8.98 8.97 9.47
C SER A 54 8.20 10.28 9.64
N ILE A 55 8.88 11.35 10.03
CA ILE A 55 8.27 12.69 10.16
C ILE A 55 7.69 13.16 8.81
N GLY A 56 8.45 13.00 7.72
CA GLY A 56 8.00 13.37 6.39
C GLY A 56 6.78 12.58 5.93
N ARG A 57 6.67 11.27 6.28
CA ARG A 57 5.47 10.45 6.02
C ARG A 57 4.26 10.94 6.80
N GLU A 58 4.44 11.21 8.10
CA GLU A 58 3.38 11.75 8.95
C GLU A 58 2.83 13.06 8.39
N GLN A 59 3.69 14.03 8.13
CA GLN A 59 3.31 15.35 7.62
C GLN A 59 2.58 15.27 6.28
N SER A 60 3.07 14.42 5.36
CA SER A 60 2.43 14.21 4.06
C SER A 60 1.05 13.58 4.23
N TYR A 61 0.93 12.55 5.06
CA TYR A 61 -0.34 11.87 5.31
C TYR A 61 -1.35 12.79 6.01
N GLU A 62 -0.92 13.57 7.00
CA GLU A 62 -1.76 14.57 7.68
C GLU A 62 -2.30 15.63 6.71
N SER A 63 -1.44 16.16 5.82
CA SER A 63 -1.86 17.14 4.82
C SER A 63 -2.94 16.60 3.90
N ILE A 64 -2.76 15.37 3.40
CA ILE A 64 -3.71 14.70 2.51
C ILE A 64 -5.06 14.45 3.22
N LEU A 65 -5.02 13.97 4.46
CA LEU A 65 -6.23 13.76 5.25
C LEU A 65 -6.99 15.05 5.51
N ARG A 66 -6.28 16.12 5.88
CA ARG A 66 -6.87 17.45 6.12
C ARG A 66 -7.54 18.02 4.87
N GLU A 67 -6.95 17.87 3.69
CA GLU A 67 -7.55 18.26 2.41
C GLU A 67 -8.87 17.52 2.12
N LYS A 68 -8.99 16.30 2.62
CA LYS A 68 -10.21 15.47 2.51
C LYS A 68 -11.17 15.62 3.68
N GLY A 69 -10.91 16.53 4.63
CA GLY A 69 -11.78 16.79 5.78
C GLY A 69 -11.67 15.75 6.92
N HIS A 70 -10.57 14.99 6.97
CA HIS A 70 -10.29 14.01 8.01
C HIS A 70 -9.23 14.51 8.99
N SER A 71 -9.30 14.02 10.24
CA SER A 71 -8.27 14.24 11.26
C SER A 71 -7.33 13.06 11.36
N LEU A 72 -6.09 13.30 11.79
CA LEU A 72 -5.08 12.28 12.03
C LEU A 72 -4.80 12.16 13.53
N HIS A 73 -4.79 10.92 14.04
CA HIS A 73 -4.33 10.57 15.39
C HIS A 73 -2.90 10.03 15.31
N CYS A 74 -1.94 10.64 16.03
CA CYS A 74 -0.53 10.25 15.93
C CYS A 74 -0.02 9.58 17.20
N PHE A 75 0.82 8.57 17.02
CA PHE A 75 1.68 8.01 18.05
C PHE A 75 3.13 8.00 17.56
N ASN A 76 3.96 8.79 18.21
CA ASN A 76 5.38 8.88 17.90
C ASN A 76 6.23 8.53 19.11
N SER A 77 7.11 7.54 18.95
CA SER A 77 8.12 7.21 19.93
C SER A 77 9.48 7.80 19.56
N SER A 78 10.44 7.69 20.46
CA SER A 78 11.84 7.90 20.13
C SER A 78 12.37 6.74 19.31
N SER A 79 13.43 6.95 18.53
CA SER A 79 13.97 5.97 17.59
C SER A 79 14.35 4.65 18.25
N ILE A 80 14.47 3.61 17.41
CA ILE A 80 14.86 2.25 17.76
C ILE A 80 16.11 2.18 18.64
N ARG A 81 17.07 3.11 18.50
CA ARG A 81 18.33 3.11 19.27
C ARG A 81 18.18 3.48 20.75
N THR A 82 17.07 4.11 21.11
CA THR A 82 16.81 4.58 22.49
C THR A 82 15.48 4.04 23.05
N SER A 83 14.70 3.29 22.29
CA SER A 83 13.40 2.79 22.75
C SER A 83 13.60 1.67 23.77
N ASN A 84 13.06 1.88 24.97
CA ASN A 84 12.83 0.81 25.91
C ASN A 84 11.42 0.29 25.69
N TRP A 85 11.29 -0.91 25.11
CA TRP A 85 10.00 -1.52 24.79
C TRP A 85 9.05 -1.59 26.00
N ASP A 86 9.60 -1.89 27.18
CA ASP A 86 8.81 -1.95 28.42
C ASP A 86 8.12 -0.63 28.78
N LYS A 87 8.69 0.50 28.34
CA LYS A 87 8.09 1.84 28.53
C LYS A 87 7.19 2.23 27.35
N GLU A 88 7.50 1.77 26.17
CA GLU A 88 6.79 2.14 24.95
C GLU A 88 5.46 1.38 24.83
N TYR A 89 5.47 0.08 25.10
CA TYR A 89 4.30 -0.78 25.06
C TYR A 89 3.09 -0.23 25.83
N PRO A 90 3.19 0.13 27.12
CA PRO A 90 2.07 0.68 27.86
C PRO A 90 1.53 2.00 27.27
N ARG A 91 2.42 2.83 26.70
CA ARG A 91 2.01 4.09 26.06
C ARG A 91 1.25 3.84 24.77
N MET A 92 1.72 2.91 23.93
CA MET A 92 1.05 2.50 22.70
C MET A 92 -0.31 1.85 22.99
N ASN A 93 -0.37 0.96 23.99
CA ASN A 93 -1.63 0.35 24.44
C ASN A 93 -2.64 1.40 24.92
N LYS A 94 -2.21 2.37 25.74
CA LYS A 94 -3.07 3.47 26.19
C LYS A 94 -3.57 4.31 25.02
N TRP A 95 -2.72 4.61 24.05
CA TRP A 95 -3.08 5.33 22.84
C TRP A 95 -4.09 4.55 22.00
N LEU A 96 -3.88 3.26 21.74
CA LEU A 96 -4.81 2.42 21.01
C LEU A 96 -6.20 2.38 21.65
N LYS A 97 -6.27 2.34 22.99
CA LYS A 97 -7.54 2.38 23.73
C LYS A 97 -8.29 3.70 23.58
N SER A 98 -7.60 4.80 23.35
CA SER A 98 -8.20 6.14 23.17
C SER A 98 -8.71 6.41 21.77
N LEU A 99 -8.35 5.60 20.76
CA LEU A 99 -8.73 5.82 19.38
C LEU A 99 -10.18 5.43 19.09
N PRO A 100 -10.89 6.15 18.20
CA PRO A 100 -12.17 5.70 17.68
C PRO A 100 -11.98 4.41 16.87
N LYS A 101 -12.99 3.57 16.81
CA LYS A 101 -12.96 2.31 16.05
C LYS A 101 -14.21 2.16 15.19
N PRO A 102 -14.12 1.51 14.02
CA PRO A 102 -12.89 0.96 13.40
C PRO A 102 -11.95 2.05 12.88
N ILE A 103 -10.64 1.79 12.90
CA ILE A 103 -9.61 2.75 12.51
C ILE A 103 -8.56 2.12 11.58
N GLY A 104 -8.12 2.87 10.55
CA GLY A 104 -6.98 2.52 9.72
C GLY A 104 -5.71 3.23 10.19
N ILE A 105 -4.66 2.49 10.47
CA ILE A 105 -3.38 3.02 10.98
C ILE A 105 -2.28 2.78 9.95
N LEU A 106 -1.70 3.88 9.44
CA LEU A 106 -0.48 3.85 8.64
C LEU A 106 0.73 3.84 9.59
N CYS A 107 1.54 2.81 9.50
CA CYS A 107 2.82 2.74 10.21
C CYS A 107 3.94 3.30 9.35
N CYS A 108 4.96 3.85 10.01
CA CYS A 108 6.09 4.46 9.29
C CYS A 108 6.88 3.46 8.44
N ASN A 109 6.95 2.19 8.86
CA ASN A 109 7.55 1.07 8.14
C ASN A 109 6.90 -0.26 8.57
N ASP A 110 7.37 -1.38 8.03
CA ASP A 110 6.82 -2.71 8.30
C ASP A 110 7.13 -3.19 9.72
N ASP A 111 8.33 -2.96 10.23
CA ASP A 111 8.69 -3.31 11.62
C ASP A 111 7.72 -2.65 12.61
N ARG A 112 7.43 -1.36 12.38
CA ARG A 112 6.48 -0.62 13.21
C ARG A 112 5.05 -1.15 13.07
N GLY A 113 4.70 -1.64 11.88
CA GLY A 113 3.43 -2.34 11.63
C GLY A 113 3.31 -3.61 12.45
N CYS A 114 4.36 -4.42 12.51
CA CYS A 114 4.40 -5.65 13.30
C CYS A 114 4.31 -5.35 14.79
N ASP A 115 5.07 -4.39 15.31
CA ASP A 115 4.97 -3.94 16.70
C ASP A 115 3.54 -3.57 17.07
N LEU A 116 2.88 -2.78 16.20
CA LEU A 116 1.52 -2.32 16.42
C LEU A 116 0.50 -3.48 16.40
N ILE A 117 0.67 -4.45 15.52
CA ILE A 117 -0.17 -5.66 15.48
C ILE A 117 -0.05 -6.43 16.80
N GLU A 118 1.16 -6.66 17.29
CA GLU A 118 1.38 -7.40 18.54
C GLU A 118 0.75 -6.66 19.73
N VAL A 119 0.98 -5.35 19.87
CA VAL A 119 0.36 -4.53 20.94
C VAL A 119 -1.17 -4.56 20.82
N SER A 120 -1.72 -4.51 19.60
CA SER A 120 -3.17 -4.57 19.38
C SER A 120 -3.76 -5.89 19.85
N LYS A 121 -3.12 -7.02 19.54
CA LYS A 121 -3.56 -8.37 19.96
C LYS A 121 -3.52 -8.53 21.48
N GLU A 122 -2.41 -8.15 22.10
CA GLU A 122 -2.25 -8.23 23.57
C GLU A 122 -3.25 -7.31 24.29
N ALA A 123 -3.61 -6.17 23.68
CA ALA A 123 -4.65 -5.28 24.17
C ALA A 123 -6.07 -5.81 23.97
N GLY A 124 -6.24 -6.95 23.29
CA GLY A 124 -7.52 -7.60 23.02
C GLY A 124 -8.28 -7.05 21.81
N PHE A 125 -7.64 -6.20 20.99
CA PHE A 125 -8.27 -5.69 19.77
C PHE A 125 -8.17 -6.68 18.60
N LYS A 126 -9.22 -6.69 17.79
CA LYS A 126 -9.30 -7.53 16.57
C LYS A 126 -8.66 -6.81 15.39
N VAL A 127 -7.53 -7.34 14.93
CA VAL A 127 -6.91 -6.94 13.66
C VAL A 127 -7.40 -7.90 12.57
N PRO A 128 -8.02 -7.43 11.49
CA PRO A 128 -8.18 -6.03 11.03
C PRO A 128 -9.49 -5.35 11.42
N TYR A 129 -10.41 -5.98 12.14
CA TYR A 129 -11.80 -5.53 12.26
C TYR A 129 -11.97 -4.24 13.06
N GLU A 130 -11.21 -4.06 14.13
CA GLU A 130 -11.23 -2.85 14.97
C GLU A 130 -10.07 -1.93 14.61
N ILE A 131 -8.91 -2.50 14.32
CA ILE A 131 -7.67 -1.81 13.97
C ILE A 131 -7.10 -2.45 12.71
N ALA A 132 -7.14 -1.75 11.58
CA ALA A 132 -6.46 -2.17 10.36
C ALA A 132 -5.08 -1.52 10.31
N VAL A 133 -4.04 -2.31 10.04
CA VAL A 133 -2.65 -1.88 10.08
C VAL A 133 -2.03 -1.97 8.69
N LEU A 134 -1.44 -0.87 8.21
CA LEU A 134 -0.74 -0.78 6.95
C LEU A 134 0.71 -0.35 7.19
N GLY A 135 1.67 -1.16 6.76
CA GLY A 135 3.09 -0.85 6.76
C GLY A 135 3.56 -0.12 5.50
N VAL A 136 4.85 0.11 5.42
CA VAL A 136 5.56 0.62 4.24
C VAL A 136 6.88 -0.12 4.13
N ASP A 137 7.33 -0.37 2.93
CA ASP A 137 8.53 -1.00 2.39
C ASP A 137 8.23 -2.34 1.71
N ASN A 138 7.23 -3.08 2.19
CA ASN A 138 6.84 -4.42 1.76
C ASN A 138 8.00 -5.42 1.85
N ASP A 139 8.69 -5.44 3.01
CA ASP A 139 9.60 -6.53 3.32
C ASP A 139 8.80 -7.82 3.47
N SER A 140 9.01 -8.76 2.54
CA SER A 140 8.22 -10.00 2.49
C SER A 140 8.40 -10.84 3.73
N GLN A 141 9.61 -10.90 4.31
CA GLN A 141 9.89 -11.68 5.50
C GLN A 141 9.17 -11.09 6.72
N VAL A 142 9.26 -9.78 6.90
CA VAL A 142 8.58 -9.09 8.01
C VAL A 142 7.06 -9.18 7.86
N CYS A 143 6.55 -8.90 6.67
CA CYS A 143 5.11 -8.86 6.41
C CYS A 143 4.44 -10.24 6.52
N GLU A 144 5.09 -11.32 6.05
CA GLU A 144 4.51 -12.67 6.03
C GLU A 144 4.62 -13.36 7.38
N LEU A 145 5.65 -13.07 8.17
CA LEU A 145 5.83 -13.62 9.52
C LEU A 145 4.94 -12.93 10.57
N SER A 146 4.42 -11.75 10.28
CA SER A 146 3.44 -11.09 11.15
C SER A 146 2.15 -11.90 11.26
N ASN A 147 1.51 -11.85 12.41
CA ASN A 147 0.23 -12.54 12.65
C ASN A 147 -0.85 -11.57 13.21
N PRO A 148 -1.86 -11.15 12.38
CA PRO A 148 -2.06 -11.53 10.98
C PRO A 148 -0.98 -10.93 10.04
N PRO A 149 -0.76 -11.53 8.84
CA PRO A 149 0.17 -11.01 7.83
C PRO A 149 -0.09 -9.56 7.49
N LEU A 150 0.99 -8.74 7.47
CA LEU A 150 0.94 -7.29 7.36
C LEU A 150 0.77 -6.84 5.91
N SER A 151 -0.27 -6.05 5.64
CA SER A 151 -0.41 -5.27 4.41
C SER A 151 0.60 -4.14 4.38
N SER A 152 1.19 -3.86 3.24
CA SER A 152 2.24 -2.84 3.15
C SER A 152 2.28 -2.13 1.81
N VAL A 153 2.72 -0.87 1.81
CA VAL A 153 3.00 -0.10 0.60
C VAL A 153 4.33 -0.56 0.02
N ARG A 154 4.30 -1.07 -1.21
CA ARG A 154 5.51 -1.52 -1.92
C ARG A 154 6.24 -0.34 -2.55
N LEU A 155 7.56 -0.29 -2.35
CA LEU A 155 8.47 0.69 -2.92
C LEU A 155 9.34 0.10 -4.02
N ASP A 156 9.79 0.94 -4.98
CA ASP A 156 10.80 0.58 -6.00
C ASP A 156 12.22 0.69 -5.46
N VAL A 157 12.53 -0.07 -4.42
CA VAL A 157 13.88 -0.06 -3.83
C VAL A 157 14.95 -0.60 -4.79
N GLU A 158 14.59 -1.59 -5.62
CA GLU A 158 15.52 -2.21 -6.57
C GLU A 158 15.83 -1.26 -7.74
N GLY A 159 14.81 -0.57 -8.32
CA GLY A 159 15.05 0.44 -9.35
C GLY A 159 15.84 1.63 -8.84
N ALA A 160 15.59 2.05 -7.61
CA ALA A 160 16.40 3.07 -6.94
C ALA A 160 17.85 2.58 -6.74
N GLY A 161 18.03 1.32 -6.31
CA GLY A 161 19.36 0.70 -6.17
C GLY A 161 20.11 0.59 -7.51
N PHE A 162 19.43 0.14 -8.57
CA PHE A 162 20.02 0.08 -9.90
C PHE A 162 20.42 1.46 -10.43
N GLN A 163 19.56 2.47 -10.25
CA GLN A 163 19.87 3.85 -10.60
C GLN A 163 21.07 4.38 -9.82
N ALA A 164 21.12 4.10 -8.51
CA ALA A 164 22.24 4.47 -7.65
C ALA A 164 23.56 3.86 -8.14
N ALA A 165 23.58 2.56 -8.41
CA ALA A 165 24.76 1.86 -8.94
C ALA A 165 25.22 2.46 -10.28
N SER A 166 24.29 2.72 -11.21
CA SER A 166 24.61 3.34 -12.50
C SER A 166 25.20 4.74 -12.38
N ILE A 167 24.72 5.54 -11.42
CA ILE A 167 25.26 6.87 -11.15
C ILE A 167 26.65 6.75 -10.53
N LEU A 168 26.83 5.85 -9.57
CA LEU A 168 28.10 5.61 -8.91
C LEU A 168 29.20 5.21 -9.92
N ASP A 169 28.89 4.28 -10.84
CA ASP A 169 29.78 3.85 -11.91
C ASP A 169 30.22 5.05 -12.78
N LYS A 170 29.28 5.92 -13.19
CA LYS A 170 29.59 7.13 -13.95
C LYS A 170 30.52 8.09 -13.18
N LEU A 171 30.24 8.29 -11.88
CA LEU A 171 31.06 9.15 -11.03
C LEU A 171 32.46 8.59 -10.84
N MET A 172 32.60 7.27 -10.68
CA MET A 172 33.90 6.60 -10.60
C MET A 172 34.70 6.71 -11.90
N ALA A 173 34.00 6.73 -13.05
CA ALA A 173 34.60 7.00 -14.35
C ALA A 173 34.93 8.50 -14.61
N GLY A 174 34.81 9.37 -13.61
CA GLY A 174 35.10 10.81 -13.71
C GLY A 174 34.06 11.62 -14.46
N LYS A 175 32.87 11.05 -14.75
CA LYS A 175 31.78 11.77 -15.40
C LYS A 175 31.02 12.63 -14.39
N LYS A 176 30.62 13.84 -14.81
CA LYS A 176 29.77 14.71 -13.99
C LYS A 176 28.36 14.15 -13.87
N ASN A 177 27.76 14.30 -12.70
CA ASN A 177 26.37 13.97 -12.44
C ASN A 177 25.65 15.15 -11.76
N GLN A 178 24.42 15.44 -12.22
CA GLN A 178 23.57 16.51 -11.66
C GLN A 178 22.47 15.96 -10.75
N VAL A 179 22.26 14.64 -10.73
CA VAL A 179 21.25 14.00 -9.89
C VAL A 179 21.67 14.10 -8.42
N ARG A 180 20.79 14.66 -7.59
CA ARG A 180 21.01 14.78 -6.15
C ARG A 180 20.11 13.86 -5.35
N LYS A 181 18.96 13.46 -5.92
CA LYS A 181 17.98 12.60 -5.26
C LYS A 181 17.55 11.49 -6.21
N ILE A 182 17.49 10.29 -5.69
CA ILE A 182 16.91 9.11 -6.33
C ILE A 182 15.65 8.78 -5.55
N ILE A 183 14.52 8.61 -6.23
CA ILE A 183 13.25 8.33 -5.59
C ILE A 183 12.95 6.84 -5.69
N ALA A 184 12.85 6.17 -4.53
CA ALA A 184 12.24 4.85 -4.45
C ALA A 184 10.71 5.04 -4.52
N GLU A 185 10.18 4.91 -5.74
CA GLU A 185 8.78 5.19 -6.05
C GLU A 185 7.84 4.19 -5.36
N PRO A 186 6.82 4.65 -4.63
CA PRO A 186 5.75 3.76 -4.18
C PRO A 186 4.82 3.40 -5.34
N PHE A 187 4.43 2.12 -5.44
CA PHE A 187 3.61 1.66 -6.56
C PHE A 187 2.18 1.35 -6.18
N GLU A 188 2.02 0.52 -5.15
CA GLU A 188 0.75 -0.10 -4.78
C GLU A 188 0.78 -0.55 -3.33
N VAL A 189 -0.39 -0.88 -2.79
CA VAL A 189 -0.50 -1.57 -1.51
C VAL A 189 -0.63 -3.07 -1.77
N ILE A 190 0.30 -3.85 -1.22
CA ILE A 190 0.16 -5.31 -1.16
C ILE A 190 -0.76 -5.64 0.02
N SER A 191 -2.01 -5.97 -0.31
CA SER A 191 -3.03 -6.26 0.69
C SER A 191 -2.87 -7.66 1.26
N ARG A 192 -2.76 -7.76 2.60
CA ARG A 192 -2.73 -9.00 3.38
C ARG A 192 -3.79 -8.93 4.48
N GLN A 193 -3.78 -9.87 5.43
CA GLN A 193 -4.83 -9.99 6.44
C GLN A 193 -4.97 -8.78 7.38
N SER A 194 -3.91 -8.02 7.66
CA SER A 194 -3.96 -6.88 8.58
C SER A 194 -4.86 -5.73 8.14
N THR A 195 -5.29 -5.72 6.88
CA THR A 195 -6.28 -4.78 6.33
C THR A 195 -7.38 -5.48 5.52
N ASP A 196 -7.47 -6.82 5.58
CA ASP A 196 -8.46 -7.60 4.84
C ASP A 196 -9.83 -7.60 5.51
N THR A 197 -10.39 -6.41 5.66
CA THR A 197 -11.73 -6.19 6.20
C THR A 197 -12.38 -4.97 5.56
N THR A 198 -13.70 -4.89 5.72
CA THR A 198 -14.45 -3.67 5.44
C THR A 198 -14.98 -3.10 6.75
N ALA A 199 -14.67 -1.83 7.01
CA ALA A 199 -15.18 -1.08 8.18
C ALA A 199 -16.61 -0.61 7.96
N ILE A 200 -17.45 -1.45 7.36
CA ILE A 200 -18.81 -1.13 6.91
C ILE A 200 -19.81 -1.83 7.81
N SER A 201 -20.74 -1.08 8.36
CA SER A 201 -21.81 -1.62 9.21
C SER A 201 -22.99 -2.23 8.44
N ASP A 202 -23.06 -2.06 7.12
CA ASP A 202 -24.11 -2.59 6.27
C ASP A 202 -23.73 -3.96 5.72
N GLN A 203 -24.40 -5.00 6.22
CA GLN A 203 -24.09 -6.40 5.86
C GLN A 203 -24.23 -6.67 4.36
N ILE A 204 -25.18 -6.03 3.66
CA ILE A 204 -25.36 -6.19 2.22
C ILE A 204 -24.12 -5.69 1.45
N VAL A 205 -23.52 -4.57 1.92
CA VAL A 205 -22.30 -4.04 1.31
C VAL A 205 -21.11 -4.97 1.59
N VAL A 206 -21.00 -5.48 2.82
CA VAL A 206 -19.96 -6.45 3.21
C VAL A 206 -20.05 -7.70 2.34
N ASP A 207 -21.24 -8.29 2.21
CA ASP A 207 -21.47 -9.50 1.42
C ASP A 207 -21.17 -9.25 -0.07
N ALA A 208 -21.58 -8.09 -0.60
CA ALA A 208 -21.29 -7.69 -1.98
C ALA A 208 -19.78 -7.54 -2.22
N MET A 209 -19.05 -6.90 -1.31
CA MET A 209 -17.59 -6.77 -1.39
C MET A 209 -16.91 -8.14 -1.34
N GLN A 210 -17.36 -9.02 -0.47
CA GLN A 210 -16.84 -10.38 -0.37
C GLN A 210 -17.10 -11.16 -1.66
N PHE A 211 -18.32 -11.08 -2.24
CA PHE A 211 -18.65 -11.70 -3.50
C PHE A 211 -17.75 -11.20 -4.64
N ILE A 212 -17.59 -9.86 -4.77
CA ILE A 212 -16.74 -9.26 -5.81
C ILE A 212 -15.29 -9.75 -5.65
N LYS A 213 -14.77 -9.83 -4.43
CA LYS A 213 -13.40 -10.26 -4.15
C LYS A 213 -13.18 -11.74 -4.50
N GLN A 214 -14.09 -12.61 -4.07
CA GLN A 214 -14.02 -14.05 -4.35
C GLN A 214 -14.11 -14.35 -5.85
N ASN A 215 -14.90 -13.56 -6.60
CA ASN A 215 -15.12 -13.74 -8.02
C ASN A 215 -14.32 -12.77 -8.91
N GLY A 216 -13.36 -12.05 -8.34
CA GLY A 216 -12.59 -11.01 -9.05
C GLY A 216 -11.73 -11.53 -10.21
N LYS A 217 -11.50 -12.85 -10.29
CA LYS A 217 -10.85 -13.52 -11.43
C LYS A 217 -11.81 -13.88 -12.56
N CYS A 218 -13.11 -13.68 -12.38
CA CYS A 218 -14.15 -13.91 -13.37
C CYS A 218 -14.68 -12.60 -13.95
N LEU A 219 -15.32 -12.67 -15.12
CA LEU A 219 -15.99 -11.52 -15.74
C LEU A 219 -17.37 -11.29 -15.12
N ILE A 220 -17.41 -10.95 -13.81
CA ILE A 220 -18.67 -10.63 -13.13
C ILE A 220 -19.20 -9.26 -13.56
N GLN A 221 -20.52 -9.11 -13.52
CA GLN A 221 -21.26 -7.89 -13.76
C GLN A 221 -21.99 -7.43 -12.48
N VAL A 222 -22.48 -6.19 -12.47
CA VAL A 222 -23.26 -5.66 -11.34
C VAL A 222 -24.49 -6.52 -11.04
N THR A 223 -25.11 -7.10 -12.06
CA THR A 223 -26.25 -8.04 -11.94
C THR A 223 -25.92 -9.28 -11.12
N ASP A 224 -24.73 -9.83 -11.29
CA ASP A 224 -24.29 -11.02 -10.55
C ASP A 224 -24.16 -10.69 -9.05
N VAL A 225 -23.59 -9.51 -8.75
CA VAL A 225 -23.46 -9.03 -7.36
C VAL A 225 -24.85 -8.78 -6.74
N THR A 226 -25.77 -8.13 -7.49
CA THR A 226 -27.12 -7.84 -6.97
C THR A 226 -27.92 -9.11 -6.70
N HIS A 227 -27.79 -10.12 -7.54
CA HIS A 227 -28.40 -11.43 -7.32
C HIS A 227 -27.81 -12.13 -6.10
N ALA A 228 -26.48 -12.10 -5.95
CA ALA A 228 -25.79 -12.76 -4.82
C ALA A 228 -26.22 -12.20 -3.45
N VAL A 229 -26.48 -10.88 -3.38
CA VAL A 229 -26.86 -10.24 -2.10
C VAL A 229 -28.34 -9.92 -1.97
N GLY A 230 -29.17 -10.30 -2.92
CA GLY A 230 -30.64 -10.09 -2.87
C GLY A 230 -31.04 -8.61 -2.80
N CYS A 231 -30.28 -7.70 -3.47
CA CYS A 231 -30.52 -6.27 -3.43
C CYS A 231 -30.72 -5.71 -4.84
N SER A 232 -31.63 -4.71 -4.99
CA SER A 232 -31.78 -4.05 -6.29
C SER A 232 -30.51 -3.29 -6.68
N ARG A 233 -30.26 -3.15 -7.99
CA ARG A 233 -29.10 -2.41 -8.51
C ARG A 233 -29.02 -0.99 -7.95
N ARG A 234 -30.14 -0.27 -7.96
CA ARG A 234 -30.20 1.10 -7.43
C ARG A 234 -29.90 1.14 -5.93
N GLY A 235 -30.52 0.26 -5.14
CA GLY A 235 -30.29 0.19 -3.70
C GLY A 235 -28.84 -0.16 -3.35
N LEU A 236 -28.22 -1.08 -4.10
CA LEU A 236 -26.84 -1.46 -3.88
C LEU A 236 -25.88 -0.31 -4.26
N ASP A 237 -26.11 0.39 -5.38
CA ASP A 237 -25.31 1.53 -5.80
C ASP A 237 -25.44 2.70 -4.81
N GLU A 238 -26.63 2.98 -4.26
CA GLU A 238 -26.84 3.99 -3.23
C GLU A 238 -26.06 3.64 -1.94
N LYS A 239 -26.09 2.38 -1.51
CA LYS A 239 -25.34 1.87 -0.38
C LYS A 239 -23.82 1.98 -0.61
N PHE A 240 -23.31 1.55 -1.76
CA PHE A 240 -21.89 1.66 -2.12
C PHE A 240 -21.42 3.11 -2.09
N LYS A 241 -22.17 4.04 -2.71
CA LYS A 241 -21.85 5.47 -2.68
C LYS A 241 -21.83 6.04 -1.26
N ARG A 242 -22.80 5.62 -0.42
CA ARG A 242 -22.90 6.08 0.98
C ARG A 242 -21.73 5.60 1.83
N PHE A 243 -21.32 4.34 1.68
CA PHE A 243 -20.33 3.71 2.57
C PHE A 243 -18.90 3.76 2.00
N LEU A 244 -18.75 3.66 0.68
CA LEU A 244 -17.46 3.55 -0.01
C LEU A 244 -17.14 4.76 -0.90
N GLY A 245 -18.09 5.66 -1.14
CA GLY A 245 -17.90 6.84 -1.98
C GLY A 245 -17.93 6.58 -3.50
N HIS A 246 -18.09 5.33 -3.94
CA HIS A 246 -18.09 4.95 -5.35
C HIS A 246 -19.17 3.89 -5.66
N SER A 247 -19.38 3.56 -6.96
CA SER A 247 -20.38 2.59 -7.39
C SER A 247 -19.87 1.15 -7.30
N VAL A 248 -20.81 0.19 -7.30
CA VAL A 248 -20.51 -1.26 -7.42
C VAL A 248 -19.67 -1.55 -8.68
N PHE A 249 -20.01 -0.90 -9.80
CA PHE A 249 -19.27 -1.05 -11.04
C PHE A 249 -17.82 -0.60 -10.93
N ALA A 250 -17.57 0.54 -10.25
CA ALA A 250 -16.21 1.04 -10.02
C ALA A 250 -15.41 0.05 -9.16
N GLU A 251 -16.03 -0.56 -8.14
CA GLU A 251 -15.37 -1.56 -7.30
C GLU A 251 -15.00 -2.83 -8.07
N ILE A 252 -15.90 -3.35 -8.90
CA ILE A 252 -15.61 -4.50 -9.78
C ILE A 252 -14.41 -4.18 -10.68
N ARG A 253 -14.38 -2.97 -11.28
CA ARG A 253 -13.27 -2.55 -12.15
C ARG A 253 -11.96 -2.47 -11.36
N ARG A 254 -11.98 -1.91 -10.16
CA ARG A 254 -10.81 -1.79 -9.27
C ARG A 254 -10.21 -3.16 -8.95
N ILE A 255 -11.03 -4.08 -8.41
CA ILE A 255 -10.59 -5.45 -8.05
C ILE A 255 -10.05 -6.20 -9.28
N ARG A 256 -10.70 -6.06 -10.43
CA ARG A 256 -10.23 -6.66 -11.68
C ARG A 256 -8.87 -6.11 -12.13
N THR A 257 -8.70 -4.80 -12.03
CA THR A 257 -7.44 -4.13 -12.39
C THR A 257 -6.29 -4.58 -11.49
N ASP A 258 -6.56 -4.69 -10.19
CA ASP A 258 -5.56 -5.14 -9.22
C ASP A 258 -5.16 -6.60 -9.48
N ASN A 259 -6.11 -7.50 -9.77
CA ASN A 259 -5.82 -8.89 -10.15
C ASN A 259 -4.98 -9.00 -11.43
N ILE A 260 -5.30 -8.19 -12.46
CA ILE A 260 -4.48 -8.14 -13.69
C ILE A 260 -3.06 -7.66 -13.35
N GLY A 261 -2.93 -6.59 -12.57
CA GLY A 261 -1.64 -6.05 -12.15
C GLY A 261 -0.80 -7.08 -11.42
N GLN A 262 -1.40 -7.79 -10.46
CA GLN A 262 -0.75 -8.86 -9.70
C GLN A 262 -0.26 -9.99 -10.63
N MET A 263 -1.10 -10.48 -11.54
CA MET A 263 -0.71 -11.53 -12.48
C MET A 263 0.42 -11.08 -13.43
N LEU A 264 0.42 -9.81 -13.84
CA LEU A 264 1.48 -9.24 -14.68
C LEU A 264 2.84 -9.23 -13.97
N ILE A 265 2.86 -9.05 -12.66
CA ILE A 265 4.09 -8.95 -11.85
C ILE A 265 4.55 -10.32 -11.39
N GLU A 266 3.65 -11.16 -10.90
CA GLU A 266 3.97 -12.41 -10.22
C GLU A 266 4.18 -13.59 -11.18
N THR A 267 3.71 -13.48 -12.44
CA THR A 267 3.76 -14.58 -13.39
C THR A 267 4.46 -14.22 -14.69
N ASN A 268 5.02 -15.23 -15.36
CA ASN A 268 5.57 -15.12 -16.72
C ASN A 268 4.52 -15.37 -17.82
N LEU A 269 3.23 -15.41 -17.48
CA LEU A 269 2.15 -15.64 -18.45
C LEU A 269 2.10 -14.52 -19.47
N SER A 270 1.87 -14.84 -20.74
CA SER A 270 1.63 -13.84 -21.76
C SER A 270 0.33 -13.06 -21.45
N ILE A 271 0.19 -11.85 -21.99
CA ILE A 271 -1.04 -11.05 -21.81
C ILE A 271 -2.26 -11.81 -22.30
N SER A 272 -2.13 -12.59 -23.39
CA SER A 272 -3.20 -13.45 -23.91
C SER A 272 -3.55 -14.58 -22.95
N GLN A 273 -2.58 -15.19 -22.28
CA GLN A 273 -2.83 -16.22 -21.27
C GLN A 273 -3.51 -15.62 -20.01
N ILE A 274 -3.09 -14.44 -19.58
CA ILE A 274 -3.75 -13.71 -18.47
C ILE A 274 -5.20 -13.38 -18.87
N ALA A 275 -5.42 -12.86 -20.08
CA ALA A 275 -6.75 -12.57 -20.58
C ALA A 275 -7.65 -13.83 -20.55
N PHE A 276 -7.16 -14.93 -21.07
CA PHE A 276 -7.89 -16.20 -21.08
C PHE A 276 -8.21 -16.71 -19.66
N GLN A 277 -7.24 -16.66 -18.72
CA GLN A 277 -7.47 -17.08 -17.32
C GLN A 277 -8.49 -16.20 -16.59
N LEU A 278 -8.63 -14.93 -17.00
CA LEU A 278 -9.61 -14.00 -16.45
C LEU A 278 -10.94 -13.99 -17.23
N GLY A 279 -11.13 -14.94 -18.17
CA GLY A 279 -12.36 -15.11 -18.92
C GLY A 279 -12.56 -14.13 -20.09
N TYR A 280 -11.52 -13.40 -20.51
CA TYR A 280 -11.60 -12.56 -21.70
C TYR A 280 -11.43 -13.41 -22.97
N HIS A 281 -12.33 -13.23 -23.92
CA HIS A 281 -12.22 -13.88 -25.23
C HIS A 281 -11.22 -13.20 -26.17
N ASP A 282 -10.95 -11.91 -25.95
CA ASP A 282 -10.05 -11.10 -26.77
C ASP A 282 -8.99 -10.40 -25.89
N PRO A 283 -7.69 -10.69 -26.12
CA PRO A 283 -6.60 -10.05 -25.40
C PRO A 283 -6.54 -8.51 -25.53
N ASP A 284 -7.05 -7.96 -26.64
CA ASP A 284 -7.07 -6.52 -26.84
C ASP A 284 -8.04 -5.82 -25.88
N HIS A 285 -9.07 -6.51 -25.42
CA HIS A 285 -9.97 -5.98 -24.41
C HIS A 285 -9.29 -5.76 -23.07
N ILE A 286 -8.48 -6.72 -22.60
CA ILE A 286 -7.74 -6.57 -21.32
C ILE A 286 -6.70 -5.45 -21.43
N ALA A 287 -6.03 -5.32 -22.58
CA ALA A 287 -5.01 -4.30 -22.79
C ALA A 287 -5.63 -2.89 -22.77
N ARG A 288 -6.74 -2.67 -23.45
CA ARG A 288 -7.48 -1.39 -23.44
C ARG A 288 -8.01 -1.07 -22.04
N PHE A 289 -8.66 -2.04 -21.39
CA PHE A 289 -9.19 -1.90 -20.04
C PHE A 289 -8.09 -1.50 -19.05
N PHE A 290 -6.99 -2.24 -19.01
CA PHE A 290 -5.90 -2.00 -18.08
C PHE A 290 -5.23 -0.63 -18.33
N ARG A 291 -5.07 -0.24 -19.61
CA ARG A 291 -4.54 1.09 -19.96
C ARG A 291 -5.45 2.22 -19.49
N GLN A 292 -6.78 2.05 -19.56
CA GLN A 292 -7.72 3.05 -19.04
C GLN A 292 -7.61 3.21 -17.53
N GLU A 293 -7.41 2.11 -16.78
CA GLU A 293 -7.36 2.14 -15.31
C GLU A 293 -6.01 2.59 -14.76
N LYS A 294 -4.91 2.14 -15.36
CA LYS A 294 -3.54 2.40 -14.85
C LYS A 294 -2.76 3.44 -15.67
N ASN A 295 -3.36 4.03 -16.70
CA ASN A 295 -2.69 4.94 -17.65
C ASN A 295 -1.40 4.35 -18.26
N MET A 296 -1.29 3.03 -18.30
CA MET A 296 -0.13 2.29 -18.75
C MET A 296 -0.55 0.98 -19.41
N THR A 297 0.14 0.58 -20.49
CA THR A 297 -0.14 -0.71 -21.12
C THR A 297 0.30 -1.87 -20.21
N PRO A 298 -0.35 -3.06 -20.28
CA PRO A 298 0.07 -4.24 -19.52
C PRO A 298 1.55 -4.59 -19.71
N GLN A 299 2.06 -4.45 -20.94
CA GLN A 299 3.46 -4.70 -21.26
C GLN A 299 4.40 -3.69 -20.59
N ALA A 300 4.05 -2.39 -20.64
CA ALA A 300 4.82 -1.34 -19.97
C ALA A 300 4.78 -1.52 -18.46
N TYR A 301 3.62 -1.90 -17.90
CA TYR A 301 3.44 -2.19 -16.49
C TYR A 301 4.31 -3.38 -16.07
N ARG A 302 4.25 -4.50 -16.78
CA ARG A 302 5.13 -5.65 -16.56
C ARG A 302 6.60 -5.24 -16.64
N LYS A 303 7.02 -4.59 -17.72
CA LYS A 303 8.41 -4.15 -17.89
C LYS A 303 8.86 -3.26 -16.74
N LYS A 304 8.00 -2.37 -16.26
CA LYS A 304 8.33 -1.47 -15.16
C LYS A 304 8.40 -2.19 -13.81
N PHE A 305 7.56 -3.23 -13.60
CA PHE A 305 7.35 -3.79 -12.26
C PHE A 305 7.71 -5.28 -12.11
N SER A 306 7.92 -6.06 -13.20
CA SER A 306 8.30 -7.47 -13.16
C SER A 306 9.72 -7.78 -13.62
N THR A 307 10.49 -6.83 -14.10
CA THR A 307 11.89 -7.03 -14.58
C THR A 307 12.82 -7.67 -13.52
N ARG A 308 12.27 -8.06 -12.40
CA ARG A 308 12.92 -8.38 -11.13
C ARG A 308 12.82 -9.84 -10.72
N ILE A 309 11.79 -10.55 -11.19
CA ILE A 309 11.66 -11.99 -10.89
C ILE A 309 12.51 -12.83 -11.84
N ALA A 310 12.79 -12.33 -13.05
CA ALA A 310 13.60 -13.05 -14.04
C ALA A 310 15.10 -13.03 -13.70
N ALA A 311 15.61 -12.04 -13.02
CA ALA A 311 17.02 -11.98 -12.59
C ALA A 311 17.34 -12.98 -11.48
N LEU A 312 16.38 -13.26 -10.58
CA LEU A 312 16.54 -14.21 -9.48
C LEU A 312 16.38 -15.69 -9.88
N LYS A 313 15.95 -16.00 -11.10
CA LYS A 313 15.81 -17.39 -11.59
C LYS A 313 16.98 -17.86 -12.47
N ASN A 314 17.94 -16.98 -12.76
CA ASN A 314 19.12 -17.29 -13.58
C ASN A 314 20.44 -17.33 -12.77
N GLU A 315 20.38 -17.27 -11.46
CA GLU A 315 21.42 -17.66 -10.51
C GLU A 315 21.01 -18.98 -9.80
#